data_b669aa23220f76b8733b5109c3dcb00c
#
_entry.id   b669aa23220f76b8733b5109c3dcb00c
#
_cell.length_a   1.000
_cell.length_b   1.000
_cell.length_c   1.000
_cell.angle_alpha   90.00
_cell.angle_beta   90.00
_cell.angle_gamma   90.00
#
_symmetry.space_group_name_H-M   'P 1'
#
loop_
_entity.id
_entity.type
_entity.pdbx_description
1 polymer ?
#
loop_
_entity_poly.entity_id
_entity_poly.type
_entity_poly.pdbx_seq_one_letter_code
_entity_poly.pdbx_strand_id
1 'polypeptide(L)'
;MSVLSALTVCSVSAQSEKFNYDTVIATWQPRQLSIASIDEAEKILTSSRYLQAKGDERERIVRFTNIMRQKFDSLNAGQKERLVVLEARLLQGIHKFEQAKQHLNQIARFRSPAAQLLLADINVQQGNAKKAKENCEKLVGQTSFLIAFTCMVNADFSQNKDVKFLKKLSAFETYTSTVRPAERQWFYEVLADMSLQLGNAEAALEHLSQTEFEKLPISAMLVWADAHFALNNYKAVSSGFSNSVPDILTADDGLLLKWAIAERAQGIVRSEVQTQLAKNMEIRVWREDSSHAAQVATYFLEIEPNYPLALKFAEINWQYAQSLDDKNLLERARQANEVSTNA
;
A
#
# COMPACT_ATOMS: atom_id res chain seq x y z
N MET A 1 -42.51 70.31 22.09
CA MET A 1 -42.60 69.53 20.86
C MET A 1 -41.59 68.40 21.00
N SER A 2 -42.06 67.22 21.39
CA SER A 2 -41.22 66.02 21.58
C SER A 2 -41.45 65.09 20.39
N VAL A 3 -40.40 64.76 19.69
CA VAL A 3 -40.44 63.79 18.58
C VAL A 3 -40.00 62.45 19.13
N LEU A 4 -40.93 61.49 19.25
CA LEU A 4 -40.63 60.09 19.49
C LEU A 4 -40.21 59.41 18.18
N SER A 5 -38.97 58.92 18.11
CA SER A 5 -38.51 58.02 17.05
C SER A 5 -38.84 56.58 17.44
N ALA A 6 -39.70 55.96 16.66
CA ALA A 6 -40.00 54.53 16.75
C ALA A 6 -38.89 53.70 16.09
N LEU A 7 -38.17 52.91 16.88
CA LEU A 7 -37.25 51.88 16.37
C LEU A 7 -38.03 50.63 15.99
N THR A 8 -38.12 50.37 14.70
CA THR A 8 -38.69 49.13 14.16
C THR A 8 -37.63 48.05 14.25
N VAL A 9 -37.83 47.07 15.12
CA VAL A 9 -36.99 45.87 15.22
C VAL A 9 -37.46 44.90 14.12
N CYS A 10 -36.67 44.75 13.08
CA CYS A 10 -36.86 43.66 12.10
C CYS A 10 -36.35 42.35 12.73
N SER A 11 -37.28 41.50 13.13
CA SER A 11 -36.98 40.10 13.48
C SER A 11 -36.73 39.29 12.22
N VAL A 12 -35.47 38.99 11.90
CA VAL A 12 -35.10 38.02 10.89
C VAL A 12 -35.33 36.64 11.51
N SER A 13 -36.43 35.97 11.12
CA SER A 13 -36.64 34.55 11.42
C SER A 13 -35.67 33.76 10.54
N ALA A 14 -34.64 33.19 11.16
CA ALA A 14 -33.83 32.16 10.51
C ALA A 14 -34.72 30.93 10.31
N GLN A 15 -35.26 30.76 9.11
CA GLN A 15 -35.79 29.46 8.70
C GLN A 15 -34.63 28.51 8.58
N SER A 16 -34.58 27.50 9.46
CA SER A 16 -33.71 26.35 9.29
C SER A 16 -34.18 25.59 8.03
N GLU A 17 -33.52 25.84 6.90
CA GLU A 17 -33.70 24.96 5.74
C GLU A 17 -33.35 23.53 6.17
N LYS A 18 -34.35 22.67 6.19
CA LYS A 18 -34.13 21.24 6.38
C LYS A 18 -33.25 20.75 5.24
N PHE A 19 -32.05 20.34 5.58
CA PHE A 19 -31.11 19.75 4.63
C PHE A 19 -31.78 18.53 3.97
N ASN A 20 -32.06 18.62 2.68
CA ASN A 20 -32.62 17.52 1.93
C ASN A 20 -31.45 16.60 1.53
N TYR A 21 -31.39 15.42 2.10
CA TYR A 21 -30.34 14.42 1.84
C TYR A 21 -30.30 13.96 0.36
N ASP A 22 -31.35 14.23 -0.41
CA ASP A 22 -31.43 13.91 -1.84
C ASP A 22 -30.90 15.07 -2.74
N THR A 23 -30.47 16.17 -2.13
CA THR A 23 -29.89 17.29 -2.89
C THR A 23 -28.48 16.93 -3.33
N VAL A 24 -28.27 16.76 -4.62
CA VAL A 24 -26.93 16.57 -5.21
C VAL A 24 -26.14 17.86 -5.05
N ILE A 25 -25.20 17.90 -4.10
CA ILE A 25 -24.41 19.09 -3.75
C ILE A 25 -23.32 19.35 -4.80
N ALA A 26 -22.85 18.32 -5.49
CA ALA A 26 -21.92 18.43 -6.62
C ALA A 26 -22.09 17.26 -7.58
N THR A 27 -22.07 17.52 -8.86
CA THR A 27 -21.87 16.52 -9.89
C THR A 27 -20.39 16.51 -10.24
N TRP A 28 -19.68 15.49 -9.76
CA TRP A 28 -18.32 15.26 -10.20
C TRP A 28 -18.36 14.49 -11.52
N GLN A 29 -17.92 15.13 -12.59
CA GLN A 29 -17.66 14.44 -13.84
C GLN A 29 -16.18 14.04 -13.86
N PRO A 30 -15.86 12.73 -13.78
CA PRO A 30 -14.49 12.30 -13.94
C PRO A 30 -13.98 12.77 -15.30
N ARG A 31 -12.78 13.37 -15.34
CA ARG A 31 -12.09 13.59 -16.61
C ARG A 31 -12.10 12.27 -17.38
N GLN A 32 -12.82 12.23 -18.47
CA GLN A 32 -12.97 11.05 -19.34
C GLN A 32 -11.65 10.80 -20.10
N LEU A 33 -10.62 10.35 -19.40
CA LEU A 33 -9.54 9.64 -20.04
C LEU A 33 -9.92 8.17 -19.96
N SER A 34 -10.66 7.68 -20.94
CA SER A 34 -10.99 6.27 -21.07
C SER A 34 -9.72 5.49 -21.31
N ILE A 35 -9.50 4.43 -20.52
CA ILE A 35 -8.41 3.47 -20.81
C ILE A 35 -8.79 2.72 -22.08
N ALA A 36 -7.91 2.76 -23.08
CA ALA A 36 -8.19 2.20 -24.40
C ALA A 36 -7.78 0.71 -24.52
N SER A 37 -6.84 0.25 -23.69
CA SER A 37 -6.27 -1.10 -23.80
C SER A 37 -5.82 -1.69 -22.45
N ILE A 38 -5.64 -3.02 -22.41
CA ILE A 38 -5.04 -3.71 -21.27
C ILE A 38 -3.61 -3.22 -21.05
N ASP A 39 -2.84 -2.95 -22.10
CA ASP A 39 -1.47 -2.43 -22.00
C ASP A 39 -1.43 -1.08 -21.28
N GLU A 40 -2.36 -0.20 -21.57
CA GLU A 40 -2.49 1.10 -20.91
C GLU A 40 -2.88 0.92 -19.43
N ALA A 41 -3.84 0.05 -19.12
CA ALA A 41 -4.26 -0.24 -17.76
C ALA A 41 -3.11 -0.81 -16.92
N GLU A 42 -2.35 -1.76 -17.46
CA GLU A 42 -1.17 -2.33 -16.81
C GLU A 42 -0.08 -1.28 -16.61
N LYS A 43 0.17 -0.44 -17.61
CA LYS A 43 1.14 0.66 -17.49
C LYS A 43 0.76 1.64 -16.39
N ILE A 44 -0.50 2.03 -16.29
CA ILE A 44 -0.98 2.90 -15.20
C ILE A 44 -0.77 2.21 -13.86
N LEU A 45 -1.18 0.95 -13.73
CA LEU A 45 -1.05 0.18 -12.49
C LEU A 45 0.40 -0.01 -12.04
N THR A 46 1.34 -0.16 -12.98
CA THR A 46 2.76 -0.40 -12.67
C THR A 46 3.57 0.89 -12.56
N SER A 47 3.16 1.98 -13.21
CA SER A 47 3.90 3.25 -13.21
C SER A 47 3.41 4.25 -12.16
N SER A 48 2.22 4.07 -11.63
CA SER A 48 1.67 4.99 -10.64
C SER A 48 2.20 4.65 -9.25
N ARG A 49 3.15 5.47 -8.77
CA ARG A 49 3.60 5.44 -7.37
C ARG A 49 2.49 5.71 -6.37
N TYR A 50 1.42 6.34 -6.85
CA TYR A 50 0.37 6.90 -6.04
C TYR A 50 -0.99 6.28 -6.37
N LEU A 51 -1.01 5.07 -6.91
CA LEU A 51 -2.24 4.43 -7.37
C LEU A 51 -3.27 4.28 -6.24
N GLN A 52 -2.82 4.06 -5.01
CA GLN A 52 -3.70 3.98 -3.85
C GLN A 52 -4.31 5.34 -3.49
N ALA A 53 -3.54 6.41 -3.64
CA ALA A 53 -3.94 7.77 -3.32
C ALA A 53 -4.75 8.44 -4.44
N LYS A 54 -4.42 8.14 -5.69
CA LYS A 54 -5.18 8.61 -6.84
C LYS A 54 -6.39 7.72 -7.10
N GLY A 55 -7.42 7.84 -6.27
CA GLY A 55 -8.67 7.11 -6.41
C GLY A 55 -9.21 7.10 -7.84
N ASP A 56 -9.01 8.17 -8.58
CA ASP A 56 -9.38 8.31 -9.99
C ASP A 56 -8.71 7.30 -10.91
N GLU A 57 -7.41 7.07 -10.77
CA GLU A 57 -6.68 6.13 -11.63
C GLU A 57 -7.10 4.69 -11.35
N ARG A 58 -7.20 4.33 -10.08
CA ARG A 58 -7.70 3.03 -9.70
C ARG A 58 -9.13 2.80 -10.17
N GLU A 59 -10.02 3.78 -9.98
CA GLU A 59 -11.40 3.70 -10.42
C GLU A 59 -11.51 3.61 -11.95
N ARG A 60 -10.65 4.31 -12.69
CA ARG A 60 -10.57 4.19 -14.17
C ARG A 60 -10.20 2.75 -14.57
N ILE A 61 -9.21 2.13 -13.90
CA ILE A 61 -8.82 0.74 -14.19
C ILE A 61 -9.98 -0.19 -13.83
N VAL A 62 -10.64 -0.01 -12.69
CA VAL A 62 -11.80 -0.82 -12.29
C VAL A 62 -12.94 -0.69 -13.31
N ARG A 63 -13.25 0.51 -13.79
CA ARG A 63 -14.26 0.70 -14.85
C ARG A 63 -13.85 0.01 -16.16
N PHE A 64 -12.60 0.14 -16.55
CA PHE A 64 -12.06 -0.54 -17.72
C PHE A 64 -12.18 -2.07 -17.59
N THR A 65 -11.75 -2.65 -16.47
CA THR A 65 -11.84 -4.10 -16.25
C THR A 65 -13.28 -4.59 -16.26
N ASN A 66 -14.22 -3.84 -15.71
CA ASN A 66 -15.66 -4.16 -15.76
C ASN A 66 -16.19 -4.18 -17.20
N ILE A 67 -15.81 -3.23 -18.05
CA ILE A 67 -16.19 -3.21 -19.46
C ILE A 67 -15.57 -4.40 -20.21
N MET A 68 -14.30 -4.70 -19.96
CA MET A 68 -13.63 -5.85 -20.57
C MET A 68 -14.21 -7.17 -20.12
N ARG A 69 -14.67 -7.26 -18.87
CA ARG A 69 -15.34 -8.45 -18.31
C ARG A 69 -16.66 -8.75 -19.03
N GLN A 70 -17.43 -7.74 -19.42
CA GLN A 70 -18.64 -7.94 -20.23
C GLN A 70 -18.37 -8.58 -21.60
N LYS A 71 -17.15 -8.40 -22.10
CA LYS A 71 -16.70 -8.96 -23.39
C LYS A 71 -15.76 -10.15 -23.22
N PHE A 72 -15.69 -10.74 -22.01
CA PHE A 72 -14.68 -11.73 -21.66
C PHE A 72 -14.62 -12.91 -22.65
N ASP A 73 -15.79 -13.43 -23.07
CA ASP A 73 -15.83 -14.60 -23.97
C ASP A 73 -15.25 -14.31 -25.34
N SER A 74 -15.32 -13.06 -25.82
CA SER A 74 -14.77 -12.63 -27.10
C SER A 74 -13.25 -12.37 -27.08
N LEU A 75 -12.63 -12.32 -25.89
CA LEU A 75 -11.19 -12.09 -25.73
C LEU A 75 -10.41 -13.36 -26.10
N ASN A 76 -9.20 -13.18 -26.67
CA ASN A 76 -8.27 -14.29 -26.83
C ASN A 76 -7.67 -14.73 -25.48
N ALA A 77 -7.02 -15.90 -25.45
CA ALA A 77 -6.50 -16.48 -24.21
C ALA A 77 -5.53 -15.56 -23.45
N GLY A 78 -4.62 -14.89 -24.18
CA GLY A 78 -3.66 -13.96 -23.56
C GLY A 78 -4.34 -12.72 -22.98
N GLN A 79 -5.35 -12.16 -23.64
CA GLN A 79 -6.13 -11.03 -23.13
C GLN A 79 -6.96 -11.43 -21.89
N LYS A 80 -7.57 -12.63 -21.90
CA LYS A 80 -8.28 -13.17 -20.74
C LYS A 80 -7.38 -13.26 -19.53
N GLU A 81 -6.20 -13.82 -19.71
CA GLU A 81 -5.22 -13.97 -18.65
C GLU A 81 -4.78 -12.62 -18.08
N ARG A 82 -4.38 -11.69 -18.94
CA ARG A 82 -3.94 -10.35 -18.53
C ARG A 82 -5.04 -9.60 -17.78
N LEU A 83 -6.28 -9.68 -18.26
CA LEU A 83 -7.44 -9.08 -17.58
C LEU A 83 -7.61 -9.66 -16.17
N VAL A 84 -7.57 -10.98 -16.04
CA VAL A 84 -7.70 -11.65 -14.73
C VAL A 84 -6.57 -11.28 -13.78
N VAL A 85 -5.33 -11.20 -14.26
CA VAL A 85 -4.18 -10.77 -13.45
C VAL A 85 -4.35 -9.29 -13.00
N LEU A 86 -4.82 -8.43 -13.88
CA LEU A 86 -5.08 -7.02 -13.59
C LEU A 86 -6.15 -6.87 -12.48
N GLU A 87 -7.27 -7.59 -12.61
CA GLU A 87 -8.33 -7.61 -11.59
C GLU A 87 -7.83 -8.16 -10.25
N ALA A 88 -7.05 -9.25 -10.30
CA ALA A 88 -6.48 -9.82 -9.08
C ALA A 88 -5.49 -8.87 -8.38
N ARG A 89 -4.70 -8.09 -9.12
CA ARG A 89 -3.84 -7.05 -8.55
C ARG A 89 -4.64 -5.92 -7.89
N LEU A 90 -5.75 -5.50 -8.50
CA LEU A 90 -6.65 -4.51 -7.90
C LEU A 90 -7.26 -5.03 -6.58
N LEU A 91 -7.61 -6.32 -6.52
CA LEU A 91 -8.13 -6.97 -5.32
C LEU A 91 -7.05 -7.14 -4.25
N GLN A 92 -5.82 -7.52 -4.64
CA GLN A 92 -4.67 -7.60 -3.74
C GLN A 92 -4.39 -6.25 -3.08
N GLY A 93 -4.38 -5.16 -3.86
CA GLY A 93 -4.12 -3.81 -3.35
C GLY A 93 -5.14 -3.29 -2.33
N ILE A 94 -6.25 -3.99 -2.12
CA ILE A 94 -7.24 -3.74 -1.06
C ILE A 94 -7.42 -4.95 -0.14
N HIS A 95 -6.41 -5.78 -0.02
CA HIS A 95 -6.31 -6.96 0.83
C HIS A 95 -7.45 -7.99 0.65
N LYS A 96 -8.16 -7.98 -0.47
CA LYS A 96 -9.15 -8.99 -0.83
C LYS A 96 -8.48 -10.24 -1.42
N PHE A 97 -7.54 -10.82 -0.68
CA PHE A 97 -6.66 -11.89 -1.14
C PHE A 97 -7.41 -13.13 -1.61
N GLU A 98 -8.45 -13.55 -0.90
CA GLU A 98 -9.22 -14.72 -1.31
C GLU A 98 -9.96 -14.49 -2.64
N GLN A 99 -10.51 -13.29 -2.85
CA GLN A 99 -11.13 -12.94 -4.13
C GLN A 99 -10.08 -12.86 -5.24
N ALA A 100 -8.90 -12.29 -4.98
CA ALA A 100 -7.81 -12.28 -5.94
C ALA A 100 -7.39 -13.70 -6.36
N LYS A 101 -7.25 -14.62 -5.39
CA LYS A 101 -6.95 -16.03 -5.68
C LYS A 101 -8.07 -16.72 -6.47
N GLN A 102 -9.35 -16.44 -6.15
CA GLN A 102 -10.49 -16.96 -6.92
C GLN A 102 -10.47 -16.47 -8.37
N HIS A 103 -10.15 -15.19 -8.63
CA HIS A 103 -9.97 -14.68 -9.99
C HIS A 103 -8.84 -15.42 -10.71
N LEU A 104 -7.66 -15.56 -10.09
CA LEU A 104 -6.52 -16.26 -10.67
C LEU A 104 -6.80 -17.76 -10.95
N ASN A 105 -7.70 -18.38 -10.20
CA ASN A 105 -8.11 -19.76 -10.43
C ASN A 105 -8.90 -19.94 -11.74
N GLN A 106 -9.54 -18.91 -12.29
CA GLN A 106 -10.24 -18.96 -13.57
C GLN A 106 -9.29 -19.28 -14.74
N ILE A 107 -8.00 -18.93 -14.58
CA ILE A 107 -6.95 -19.16 -15.58
C ILE A 107 -5.95 -20.24 -15.15
N ALA A 108 -6.35 -21.16 -14.26
CA ALA A 108 -5.42 -22.13 -13.66
C ALA A 108 -4.62 -22.98 -14.65
N ARG A 109 -5.14 -23.20 -15.86
CA ARG A 109 -4.48 -23.98 -16.92
C ARG A 109 -3.40 -23.22 -17.69
N PHE A 110 -3.41 -21.88 -17.64
CA PHE A 110 -2.57 -21.00 -18.46
C PHE A 110 -1.86 -19.92 -17.64
N ARG A 111 -1.53 -20.21 -16.38
CA ARG A 111 -0.94 -19.21 -15.49
C ARG A 111 0.43 -18.75 -16.01
N SER A 112 0.47 -17.49 -16.40
CA SER A 112 1.71 -16.79 -16.74
C SER A 112 2.60 -16.58 -15.51
N PRO A 113 3.89 -16.24 -15.72
CA PRO A 113 4.79 -15.81 -14.65
C PRO A 113 4.19 -14.69 -13.77
N ALA A 114 3.46 -13.74 -14.38
CA ALA A 114 2.81 -12.66 -13.64
C ALA A 114 1.75 -13.18 -12.66
N ALA A 115 0.93 -14.17 -13.07
CA ALA A 115 -0.07 -14.79 -12.18
C ALA A 115 0.60 -15.61 -11.06
N GLN A 116 1.70 -16.34 -11.36
CA GLN A 116 2.43 -17.11 -10.36
C GLN A 116 3.12 -16.20 -9.33
N LEU A 117 3.76 -15.10 -9.77
CA LEU A 117 4.35 -14.10 -8.87
C LEU A 117 3.29 -13.48 -7.95
N LEU A 118 2.14 -13.11 -8.52
CA LEU A 118 1.05 -12.52 -7.73
C LEU A 118 0.50 -13.50 -6.69
N LEU A 119 0.34 -14.79 -7.05
CA LEU A 119 -0.05 -15.83 -6.10
C LEU A 119 1.01 -16.05 -5.00
N ALA A 120 2.29 -16.02 -5.37
CA ALA A 120 3.37 -16.15 -4.41
C ALA A 120 3.34 -14.98 -3.40
N ASP A 121 3.21 -13.75 -3.89
CA ASP A 121 3.14 -12.56 -3.06
C ASP A 121 1.93 -12.57 -2.11
N ILE A 122 0.72 -12.87 -2.62
CA ILE A 122 -0.48 -13.04 -1.79
C ILE A 122 -0.24 -14.10 -0.70
N ASN A 123 0.40 -15.23 -1.04
CA ASN A 123 0.66 -16.27 -0.06
C ASN A 123 1.70 -15.85 1.00
N VAL A 124 2.71 -15.04 0.63
CA VAL A 124 3.65 -14.44 1.61
C VAL A 124 2.88 -13.53 2.57
N GLN A 125 2.05 -12.62 2.04
CA GLN A 125 1.25 -11.69 2.85
C GLN A 125 0.28 -12.41 3.80
N GLN A 126 -0.18 -13.59 3.42
CA GLN A 126 -1.04 -14.44 4.26
C GLN A 126 -0.28 -15.44 5.14
N GLY A 127 1.04 -15.34 5.26
CA GLY A 127 1.87 -16.23 6.07
C GLY A 127 2.00 -17.67 5.52
N ASN A 128 1.60 -17.91 4.25
CA ASN A 128 1.61 -19.23 3.62
C ASN A 128 2.89 -19.47 2.80
N ALA A 129 4.06 -19.35 3.44
CA ALA A 129 5.39 -19.45 2.78
C ALA A 129 5.55 -20.70 1.90
N LYS A 130 5.04 -21.85 2.34
CA LYS A 130 5.08 -23.09 1.53
C LYS A 130 4.36 -22.96 0.20
N LYS A 131 3.13 -22.43 0.21
CA LYS A 131 2.36 -22.19 -1.03
C LYS A 131 2.98 -21.10 -1.88
N ALA A 132 3.57 -20.08 -1.27
CA ALA A 132 4.33 -19.05 -1.97
C ALA A 132 5.47 -19.69 -2.75
N LYS A 133 6.28 -20.54 -2.10
CA LYS A 133 7.39 -21.25 -2.73
C LYS A 133 6.95 -22.15 -3.88
N GLU A 134 5.87 -22.91 -3.71
CA GLU A 134 5.28 -23.75 -4.76
C GLU A 134 4.89 -22.94 -6.01
N ASN A 135 4.42 -21.69 -5.83
CA ASN A 135 4.16 -20.79 -6.96
C ASN A 135 5.46 -20.26 -7.59
N CYS A 136 6.49 -19.95 -6.77
CA CYS A 136 7.78 -19.51 -7.25
C CYS A 136 8.50 -20.62 -8.06
N GLU A 137 8.41 -21.86 -7.64
CA GLU A 137 9.00 -23.02 -8.36
C GLU A 137 8.44 -23.17 -9.78
N LYS A 138 7.18 -22.82 -10.01
CA LYS A 138 6.56 -22.83 -11.34
C LYS A 138 7.11 -21.75 -12.28
N LEU A 139 7.86 -20.78 -11.77
CA LEU A 139 8.50 -19.74 -12.57
C LEU A 139 9.77 -20.26 -13.27
N VAL A 140 10.34 -21.36 -12.80
CA VAL A 140 11.57 -21.94 -13.36
C VAL A 140 11.33 -22.31 -14.83
N GLY A 141 12.18 -21.77 -15.71
CA GLY A 141 12.05 -21.93 -17.15
C GLY A 141 11.00 -21.06 -17.83
N GLN A 142 10.19 -20.31 -17.08
CA GLN A 142 9.18 -19.38 -17.62
C GLN A 142 9.60 -17.91 -17.52
N THR A 143 10.56 -17.58 -16.67
CA THR A 143 11.08 -16.23 -16.47
C THR A 143 12.61 -16.30 -16.28
N SER A 144 13.25 -15.14 -16.04
CA SER A 144 14.68 -15.15 -15.70
C SER A 144 14.93 -15.97 -14.44
N PHE A 145 16.08 -16.65 -14.39
CA PHE A 145 16.48 -17.41 -13.20
C PHE A 145 16.50 -16.52 -11.96
N LEU A 146 16.97 -15.28 -12.09
CA LEU A 146 17.04 -14.34 -10.98
C LEU A 146 15.65 -14.09 -10.35
N ILE A 147 14.60 -13.90 -11.16
CA ILE A 147 13.23 -13.70 -10.67
C ILE A 147 12.71 -14.94 -9.95
N ALA A 148 12.82 -16.12 -10.56
CA ALA A 148 12.36 -17.37 -9.94
C ALA A 148 13.08 -17.62 -8.62
N PHE A 149 14.41 -17.42 -8.61
CA PHE A 149 15.25 -17.62 -7.45
C PHE A 149 14.94 -16.62 -6.32
N THR A 150 14.83 -15.33 -6.65
CA THR A 150 14.44 -14.27 -5.69
C THR A 150 13.10 -14.59 -5.04
N CYS A 151 12.11 -15.00 -5.84
CA CYS A 151 10.79 -15.41 -5.36
C CYS A 151 10.89 -16.56 -4.35
N MET A 152 11.63 -17.63 -4.67
CA MET A 152 11.78 -18.79 -3.77
C MET A 152 12.50 -18.43 -2.49
N VAL A 153 13.59 -17.67 -2.57
CA VAL A 153 14.36 -17.25 -1.39
C VAL A 153 13.54 -16.32 -0.50
N ASN A 154 12.77 -15.40 -1.08
CA ASN A 154 11.87 -14.52 -0.33
C ASN A 154 10.77 -15.33 0.39
N ALA A 155 10.18 -16.32 -0.26
CA ALA A 155 9.20 -17.21 0.36
C ALA A 155 9.79 -17.99 1.53
N ASP A 156 11.00 -18.54 1.39
CA ASP A 156 11.71 -19.24 2.48
C ASP A 156 12.03 -18.26 3.65
N PHE A 157 12.50 -17.05 3.34
CA PHE A 157 12.82 -16.02 4.32
C PHE A 157 11.60 -15.53 5.09
N SER A 158 10.44 -15.40 4.43
CA SER A 158 9.20 -14.95 5.10
C SER A 158 8.77 -15.90 6.25
N GLN A 159 9.11 -17.17 6.15
CA GLN A 159 8.84 -18.16 7.19
C GLN A 159 9.89 -18.13 8.31
N ASN A 160 11.15 -17.94 7.93
CA ASN A 160 12.29 -17.99 8.87
C ASN A 160 13.32 -16.93 8.49
N LYS A 161 13.41 -15.87 9.27
CA LYS A 161 14.31 -14.73 9.10
C LYS A 161 15.78 -15.12 9.40
N ASP A 162 16.34 -16.03 8.60
CA ASP A 162 17.71 -16.52 8.75
C ASP A 162 18.64 -15.82 7.74
N VAL A 163 19.78 -15.33 8.24
CA VAL A 163 20.82 -14.65 7.44
C VAL A 163 21.35 -15.49 6.28
N LYS A 164 21.21 -16.81 6.35
CA LYS A 164 21.58 -17.70 5.22
C LYS A 164 20.83 -17.38 3.94
N PHE A 165 19.58 -16.92 4.02
CA PHE A 165 18.77 -16.58 2.84
C PHE A 165 19.27 -15.27 2.20
N LEU A 166 19.61 -14.26 3.02
CA LEU A 166 20.24 -13.04 2.52
C LEU A 166 21.56 -13.38 1.80
N LYS A 167 22.48 -14.13 2.43
CA LYS A 167 23.74 -14.56 1.82
C LYS A 167 23.54 -15.33 0.52
N LYS A 168 22.52 -16.20 0.49
CA LYS A 168 22.17 -16.98 -0.69
C LYS A 168 21.69 -16.12 -1.84
N LEU A 169 20.90 -15.07 -1.55
CA LEU A 169 20.38 -14.15 -2.56
C LEU A 169 21.48 -13.18 -3.03
N SER A 170 22.26 -12.58 -2.14
CA SER A 170 23.36 -11.64 -2.46
C SER A 170 24.42 -12.25 -3.38
N ALA A 171 24.64 -13.57 -3.30
CA ALA A 171 25.57 -14.25 -4.20
C ALA A 171 25.21 -14.09 -5.70
N PHE A 172 23.99 -13.67 -6.02
CA PHE A 172 23.49 -13.47 -7.38
C PHE A 172 23.51 -12.01 -7.85
N GLU A 173 24.04 -11.07 -7.08
CA GLU A 173 24.11 -9.65 -7.46
C GLU A 173 24.84 -9.43 -8.80
N THR A 174 25.86 -10.20 -9.10
CA THR A 174 26.59 -10.14 -10.38
C THR A 174 25.71 -10.42 -11.61
N TYR A 175 24.61 -11.14 -11.43
CA TYR A 175 23.68 -11.47 -12.53
C TYR A 175 22.66 -10.35 -12.81
N THR A 176 22.60 -9.32 -11.97
CA THR A 176 21.64 -8.23 -12.13
C THR A 176 21.85 -7.39 -13.38
N SER A 177 23.07 -7.38 -13.93
CA SER A 177 23.38 -6.70 -15.19
C SER A 177 22.73 -7.36 -16.42
N THR A 178 22.33 -8.63 -16.31
CA THR A 178 21.78 -9.42 -17.43
C THR A 178 20.25 -9.42 -17.49
N VAL A 179 19.57 -8.82 -16.50
CA VAL A 179 18.11 -8.80 -16.41
C VAL A 179 17.54 -7.41 -16.67
N ARG A 180 16.22 -7.35 -16.90
CA ARG A 180 15.52 -6.10 -17.14
C ARG A 180 15.59 -5.16 -15.91
N PRO A 181 15.57 -3.83 -16.09
CA PRO A 181 15.65 -2.87 -14.98
C PRO A 181 14.63 -3.12 -13.88
N ALA A 182 13.38 -3.45 -14.22
CA ALA A 182 12.35 -3.73 -13.22
C ALA A 182 12.62 -5.01 -12.40
N GLU A 183 13.22 -6.04 -13.03
CA GLU A 183 13.61 -7.27 -12.33
C GLU A 183 14.77 -7.02 -11.38
N ARG A 184 15.75 -6.22 -11.80
CA ARG A 184 16.87 -5.78 -10.96
C ARG A 184 16.39 -4.95 -9.79
N GLN A 185 15.48 -4.02 -10.01
CA GLN A 185 14.91 -3.19 -8.96
C GLN A 185 14.21 -4.04 -7.89
N TRP A 186 13.36 -4.98 -8.29
CA TRP A 186 12.68 -5.88 -7.36
C TRP A 186 13.65 -6.78 -6.59
N PHE A 187 14.71 -7.27 -7.23
CA PHE A 187 15.76 -8.04 -6.58
C PHE A 187 16.43 -7.24 -5.44
N TYR A 188 16.81 -5.99 -5.69
CA TYR A 188 17.40 -5.14 -4.67
C TYR A 188 16.42 -4.71 -3.59
N GLU A 189 15.14 -4.53 -3.91
CA GLU A 189 14.10 -4.29 -2.92
C GLU A 189 13.98 -5.47 -1.95
N VAL A 190 13.98 -6.71 -2.43
CA VAL A 190 13.95 -7.92 -1.59
C VAL A 190 15.22 -8.03 -0.73
N LEU A 191 16.41 -7.75 -1.27
CA LEU A 191 17.65 -7.71 -0.48
C LEU A 191 17.61 -6.65 0.62
N ALA A 192 17.10 -5.47 0.30
CA ALA A 192 16.96 -4.39 1.26
C ALA A 192 16.02 -4.75 2.40
N ASP A 193 14.84 -5.28 2.07
CA ASP A 193 13.86 -5.73 3.06
C ASP A 193 14.44 -6.83 3.97
N MET A 194 15.10 -7.84 3.38
CA MET A 194 15.79 -8.89 4.17
C MET A 194 16.87 -8.32 5.09
N SER A 195 17.67 -7.38 4.58
CA SER A 195 18.75 -6.75 5.36
C SER A 195 18.19 -5.98 6.54
N LEU A 196 17.13 -5.19 6.32
CA LEU A 196 16.45 -4.43 7.35
C LEU A 196 15.84 -5.35 8.42
N GLN A 197 15.16 -6.41 8.01
CA GLN A 197 14.54 -7.38 8.92
C GLN A 197 15.57 -8.19 9.73
N LEU A 198 16.81 -8.25 9.28
CA LEU A 198 17.96 -8.82 10.00
C LEU A 198 18.72 -7.77 10.86
N GLY A 199 18.21 -6.55 10.93
CA GLY A 199 18.79 -5.46 11.72
C GLY A 199 19.95 -4.72 11.07
N ASN A 200 20.18 -4.90 9.76
CA ASN A 200 21.24 -4.20 9.03
C ASN A 200 20.64 -3.11 8.13
N ALA A 201 20.35 -1.96 8.73
CA ALA A 201 19.72 -0.84 8.06
C ALA A 201 20.64 -0.18 7.02
N GLU A 202 21.95 -0.12 7.27
CA GLU A 202 22.93 0.41 6.33
C GLU A 202 22.95 -0.41 5.04
N ALA A 203 23.01 -1.74 5.14
CA ALA A 203 22.94 -2.61 3.96
C ALA A 203 21.61 -2.48 3.23
N ALA A 204 20.51 -2.28 3.92
CA ALA A 204 19.21 -2.05 3.29
C ALA A 204 19.25 -0.76 2.43
N LEU A 205 19.81 0.33 2.95
CA LEU A 205 19.97 1.58 2.20
C LEU A 205 20.94 1.43 1.01
N GLU A 206 22.02 0.67 1.16
CA GLU A 206 22.97 0.37 0.09
C GLU A 206 22.29 -0.36 -1.08
N HIS A 207 21.48 -1.40 -0.79
CA HIS A 207 20.73 -2.11 -1.82
C HIS A 207 19.71 -1.20 -2.52
N LEU A 208 18.98 -0.35 -1.79
CA LEU A 208 18.01 0.57 -2.38
C LEU A 208 18.67 1.66 -3.22
N SER A 209 19.93 2.04 -2.93
CA SER A 209 20.70 3.02 -3.69
C SER A 209 21.06 2.57 -5.12
N GLN A 210 20.84 1.30 -5.46
CA GLN A 210 20.97 0.78 -6.83
C GLN A 210 19.87 1.31 -7.77
N THR A 211 18.88 2.00 -7.23
CA THR A 211 17.82 2.70 -7.97
C THR A 211 17.71 4.13 -7.46
N GLU A 212 17.55 5.10 -8.36
CA GLU A 212 17.27 6.48 -7.99
C GLU A 212 16.00 6.55 -7.11
N PHE A 213 16.05 7.33 -6.03
CA PHE A 213 14.98 7.39 -5.04
C PHE A 213 13.61 7.69 -5.67
N GLU A 214 13.57 8.61 -6.65
CA GLU A 214 12.36 9.01 -7.36
C GLU A 214 11.76 7.88 -8.22
N LYS A 215 12.52 6.83 -8.50
CA LYS A 215 12.08 5.66 -9.28
C LYS A 215 11.69 4.48 -8.38
N LEU A 216 11.93 4.57 -7.07
CA LEU A 216 11.53 3.51 -6.15
C LEU A 216 10.01 3.34 -6.12
N PRO A 217 9.47 2.12 -6.09
CA PRO A 217 8.06 1.90 -5.79
C PRO A 217 7.75 2.26 -4.33
N ILE A 218 6.48 2.43 -4.00
CA ILE A 218 6.05 2.78 -2.64
C ILE A 218 6.58 1.77 -1.62
N SER A 219 6.51 0.47 -1.91
CA SER A 219 7.05 -0.58 -1.03
C SER A 219 8.52 -0.36 -0.66
N ALA A 220 9.36 -0.08 -1.66
CA ALA A 220 10.78 0.19 -1.43
C ALA A 220 11.02 1.53 -0.69
N MET A 221 10.19 2.56 -0.95
CA MET A 221 10.25 3.82 -0.20
C MET A 221 9.89 3.64 1.28
N LEU A 222 8.96 2.73 1.61
CA LEU A 222 8.63 2.39 2.99
C LEU A 222 9.80 1.66 3.67
N VAL A 223 10.42 0.68 3.00
CA VAL A 223 11.64 0.01 3.51
C VAL A 223 12.78 1.01 3.72
N TRP A 224 12.95 1.96 2.79
CA TRP A 224 13.94 3.03 2.90
C TRP A 224 13.68 3.91 4.13
N ALA A 225 12.43 4.30 4.39
CA ALA A 225 12.07 5.08 5.56
C ALA A 225 12.33 4.30 6.87
N ASP A 226 11.97 3.03 6.91
CA ASP A 226 12.19 2.18 8.08
C ASP A 226 13.69 1.95 8.36
N ALA A 227 14.52 1.83 7.30
CA ALA A 227 15.96 1.75 7.46
C ALA A 227 16.54 3.05 8.06
N HIS A 228 16.06 4.22 7.60
CA HIS A 228 16.45 5.50 8.21
C HIS A 228 15.96 5.64 9.65
N PHE A 229 14.78 5.13 10.00
CA PHE A 229 14.29 5.11 11.39
C PHE A 229 15.16 4.24 12.29
N ALA A 230 15.58 3.06 11.82
CA ALA A 230 16.51 2.20 12.54
C ALA A 230 17.86 2.89 12.84
N LEU A 231 18.25 3.82 11.98
CA LEU A 231 19.46 4.66 12.15
C LEU A 231 19.19 6.00 12.85
N ASN A 232 17.98 6.24 13.36
CA ASN A 232 17.53 7.50 13.95
C ASN A 232 17.67 8.72 13.00
N ASN A 233 17.70 8.50 11.69
CA ASN A 233 17.86 9.55 10.68
C ASN A 233 16.50 10.04 10.16
N TYR A 234 15.66 10.53 11.06
CA TYR A 234 14.31 11.02 10.74
C TYR A 234 14.30 12.18 9.75
N LYS A 235 15.35 13.03 9.80
CA LYS A 235 15.48 14.17 8.87
C LYS A 235 15.61 13.72 7.42
N ALA A 236 16.31 12.62 7.15
CA ALA A 236 16.41 12.08 5.80
C ALA A 236 15.03 11.72 5.24
N VAL A 237 14.18 11.10 6.06
CA VAL A 237 12.83 10.68 5.66
C VAL A 237 11.95 11.89 5.35
N SER A 238 11.87 12.87 6.25
CA SER A 238 11.06 14.06 6.01
C SER A 238 11.52 14.86 4.79
N SER A 239 12.84 15.02 4.60
CA SER A 239 13.40 15.73 3.44
C SER A 239 13.21 14.92 2.14
N GLY A 240 13.45 13.61 2.15
CA GLY A 240 13.29 12.74 0.99
C GLY A 240 11.86 12.75 0.47
N PHE A 241 10.88 12.61 1.37
CA PHE A 241 9.46 12.63 0.99
C PHE A 241 9.00 14.03 0.56
N SER A 242 9.42 15.10 1.24
CA SER A 242 9.11 16.48 0.83
C SER A 242 9.56 16.78 -0.60
N ASN A 243 10.70 16.25 -1.02
CA ASN A 243 11.22 16.45 -2.36
C ASN A 243 10.57 15.55 -3.43
N SER A 244 10.03 14.39 -3.03
CA SER A 244 9.61 13.35 -3.96
C SER A 244 8.10 13.12 -4.01
N VAL A 245 7.35 13.60 -3.02
CA VAL A 245 5.89 13.55 -2.99
C VAL A 245 5.33 14.88 -3.48
N PRO A 246 4.84 14.95 -4.71
CA PRO A 246 4.46 16.23 -5.32
C PRO A 246 3.18 16.83 -4.74
N ASP A 247 2.33 16.02 -4.14
CA ASP A 247 1.02 16.44 -3.62
C ASP A 247 0.63 15.57 -2.42
N ILE A 248 0.58 16.18 -1.26
CA ILE A 248 0.19 15.55 0.00
C ILE A 248 -1.24 15.03 -0.04
N LEU A 249 -2.14 15.71 -0.75
CA LEU A 249 -3.56 15.33 -0.83
C LEU A 249 -3.78 13.99 -1.53
N THR A 250 -2.84 13.61 -2.40
CA THR A 250 -2.91 12.38 -3.19
C THR A 250 -1.82 11.38 -2.85
N ALA A 251 -1.05 11.64 -1.79
CA ALA A 251 0.00 10.73 -1.35
C ALA A 251 -0.57 9.46 -0.69
N ASP A 252 0.18 8.37 -0.82
CA ASP A 252 -0.14 7.10 -0.16
C ASP A 252 -0.15 7.24 1.36
N ASP A 253 -1.11 6.60 2.03
CA ASP A 253 -1.26 6.69 3.49
C ASP A 253 -0.04 6.15 4.25
N GLY A 254 0.64 5.12 3.71
CA GLY A 254 1.87 4.59 4.31
C GLY A 254 3.03 5.58 4.23
N LEU A 255 3.16 6.29 3.10
CA LEU A 255 4.16 7.36 2.96
C LEU A 255 3.86 8.53 3.91
N LEU A 256 2.61 8.99 3.97
CA LEU A 256 2.20 10.05 4.89
C LEU A 256 2.44 9.67 6.35
N LEU A 257 2.18 8.42 6.71
CA LEU A 257 2.39 7.90 8.07
C LEU A 257 3.89 7.92 8.43
N LYS A 258 4.76 7.41 7.56
CA LYS A 258 6.22 7.46 7.79
C LYS A 258 6.72 8.90 7.84
N TRP A 259 6.21 9.79 6.99
CA TRP A 259 6.57 11.19 7.02
C TRP A 259 6.14 11.86 8.34
N ALA A 260 4.90 11.65 8.77
CA ALA A 260 4.39 12.18 10.04
C ALA A 260 5.18 11.66 11.26
N ILE A 261 5.56 10.37 11.27
CA ILE A 261 6.43 9.80 12.31
C ILE A 261 7.79 10.52 12.32
N ALA A 262 8.39 10.73 11.14
CA ALA A 262 9.67 11.43 11.02
C ALA A 262 9.58 12.88 11.53
N GLU A 263 8.51 13.60 11.22
CA GLU A 263 8.29 14.96 11.70
C GLU A 263 8.12 15.01 13.22
N ARG A 264 7.33 14.10 13.79
CA ARG A 264 7.13 14.04 15.24
C ARG A 264 8.43 13.76 15.98
N ALA A 265 9.25 12.86 15.47
CA ALA A 265 10.56 12.57 16.06
C ALA A 265 11.50 13.80 16.03
N GLN A 266 11.28 14.75 15.11
CA GLN A 266 11.99 16.02 15.03
C GLN A 266 11.31 17.14 15.83
N GLY A 267 10.25 16.86 16.59
CA GLY A 267 9.50 17.85 17.36
C GLY A 267 8.54 18.71 16.53
N ILE A 268 8.32 18.37 15.26
CA ILE A 268 7.36 19.06 14.39
C ILE A 268 5.96 18.50 14.68
N VAL A 269 5.05 19.36 15.06
CA VAL A 269 3.65 19.02 15.36
C VAL A 269 2.71 19.86 14.50
N ARG A 270 1.56 19.28 14.15
CA ARG A 270 0.50 19.96 13.37
C ARG A 270 0.97 20.47 11.99
N SER A 271 1.82 19.69 11.32
CA SER A 271 2.17 19.96 9.91
C SER A 271 0.98 19.70 8.97
N GLU A 272 1.12 20.12 7.71
CA GLU A 272 0.13 19.78 6.67
C GLU A 272 0.04 18.27 6.45
N VAL A 273 1.19 17.55 6.51
CA VAL A 273 1.26 16.09 6.41
C VAL A 273 0.45 15.41 7.51
N GLN A 274 0.67 15.82 8.77
CA GLN A 274 -0.07 15.27 9.92
C GLN A 274 -1.56 15.59 9.85
N THR A 275 -1.91 16.79 9.39
CA THR A 275 -3.31 17.20 9.21
C THR A 275 -4.00 16.39 8.12
N GLN A 276 -3.33 16.14 7.00
CA GLN A 276 -3.89 15.33 5.92
C GLN A 276 -4.00 13.86 6.33
N LEU A 277 -2.97 13.33 7.00
CA LEU A 277 -2.99 11.96 7.51
C LEU A 277 -4.16 11.75 8.49
N ALA A 278 -4.38 12.69 9.42
CA ALA A 278 -5.49 12.61 10.37
C ALA A 278 -6.84 12.52 9.66
N LYS A 279 -7.09 13.37 8.64
CA LYS A 279 -8.31 13.31 7.82
C LYS A 279 -8.47 11.96 7.12
N ASN A 280 -7.38 11.43 6.55
CA ASN A 280 -7.42 10.14 5.90
C ASN A 280 -7.76 9.03 6.92
N MET A 281 -7.13 9.02 8.08
CA MET A 281 -7.37 8.02 9.12
C MET A 281 -8.81 8.09 9.68
N GLU A 282 -9.37 9.29 9.85
CA GLU A 282 -10.78 9.47 10.23
C GLU A 282 -11.72 8.79 9.21
N ILE A 283 -11.49 8.99 7.92
CA ILE A 283 -12.27 8.35 6.86
C ILE A 283 -12.10 6.82 6.90
N ARG A 284 -10.86 6.31 7.13
CA ARG A 284 -10.59 4.87 7.23
C ARG A 284 -11.31 4.25 8.43
N VAL A 285 -11.29 4.93 9.58
CA VAL A 285 -12.01 4.49 10.78
C VAL A 285 -13.52 4.45 10.52
N TRP A 286 -14.07 5.51 9.93
CA TRP A 286 -15.49 5.58 9.62
C TRP A 286 -15.96 4.48 8.66
N ARG A 287 -15.11 4.09 7.70
CA ARG A 287 -15.40 3.02 6.73
C ARG A 287 -15.08 1.62 7.22
N GLU A 288 -14.46 1.47 8.37
CA GLU A 288 -13.84 0.23 8.85
C GLU A 288 -12.97 -0.43 7.77
N ASP A 289 -12.11 0.38 7.14
CA ASP A 289 -11.35 0.02 5.95
C ASP A 289 -10.29 -1.03 6.28
N SER A 290 -10.51 -2.28 5.85
CA SER A 290 -9.58 -3.38 6.07
C SER A 290 -8.28 -3.26 5.26
N SER A 291 -8.31 -2.53 4.12
CA SER A 291 -7.14 -2.40 3.24
C SER A 291 -6.06 -1.46 3.79
N HIS A 292 -6.42 -0.63 4.77
CA HIS A 292 -5.49 0.30 5.42
C HIS A 292 -5.43 0.09 6.93
N ALA A 293 -5.91 -1.06 7.40
CA ALA A 293 -6.03 -1.33 8.83
C ALA A 293 -4.68 -1.29 9.57
N ALA A 294 -3.59 -1.75 8.94
CA ALA A 294 -2.25 -1.64 9.53
C ALA A 294 -1.80 -0.18 9.71
N GLN A 295 -2.08 0.69 8.73
CA GLN A 295 -1.77 2.12 8.80
C GLN A 295 -2.60 2.81 9.89
N VAL A 296 -3.89 2.50 10.00
CA VAL A 296 -4.77 3.02 11.06
C VAL A 296 -4.29 2.58 12.44
N ALA A 297 -3.96 1.30 12.62
CA ALA A 297 -3.44 0.79 13.88
C ALA A 297 -2.14 1.50 14.28
N THR A 298 -1.20 1.64 13.33
CA THR A 298 0.07 2.32 13.57
C THR A 298 -0.12 3.81 13.86
N TYR A 299 -1.05 4.48 13.19
CA TYR A 299 -1.39 5.88 13.46
C TYR A 299 -1.83 6.09 14.90
N PHE A 300 -2.73 5.24 15.41
CA PHE A 300 -3.21 5.32 16.78
C PHE A 300 -2.23 4.80 17.83
N LEU A 301 -1.16 4.13 17.42
CA LEU A 301 -0.02 3.81 18.31
C LEU A 301 0.99 4.95 18.38
N GLU A 302 1.30 5.60 17.25
CA GLU A 302 2.50 6.45 17.12
C GLU A 302 2.17 7.96 17.02
N ILE A 303 1.03 8.33 16.42
CA ILE A 303 0.72 9.72 16.08
C ILE A 303 -0.35 10.29 17.02
N GLU A 304 -1.48 9.64 17.13
CA GLU A 304 -2.59 10.07 17.98
C GLU A 304 -3.02 8.91 18.88
N PRO A 305 -2.40 8.75 20.06
CA PRO A 305 -2.61 7.59 20.89
C PRO A 305 -4.08 7.32 21.21
N ASN A 306 -4.61 6.22 20.68
CA ASN A 306 -5.91 5.66 20.95
C ASN A 306 -5.80 4.13 20.90
N TYR A 307 -5.37 3.53 21.99
CA TYR A 307 -5.02 2.12 22.04
C TYR A 307 -6.17 1.15 21.77
N PRO A 308 -7.43 1.44 22.20
CA PRO A 308 -8.59 0.62 21.79
C PRO A 308 -8.80 0.61 20.27
N LEU A 309 -8.68 1.75 19.58
CA LEU A 309 -8.76 1.81 18.11
C LEU A 309 -7.56 1.14 17.46
N ALA A 310 -6.35 1.33 17.98
CA ALA A 310 -5.15 0.66 17.50
C ALA A 310 -5.32 -0.86 17.54
N LEU A 311 -5.81 -1.41 18.66
CA LEU A 311 -6.05 -2.83 18.80
C LEU A 311 -7.13 -3.31 17.83
N LYS A 312 -8.28 -2.63 17.74
CA LYS A 312 -9.36 -2.97 16.81
C LYS A 312 -8.84 -3.12 15.38
N PHE A 313 -8.07 -2.13 14.90
CA PHE A 313 -7.57 -2.15 13.52
C PHE A 313 -6.41 -3.11 13.32
N ALA A 314 -5.57 -3.37 14.31
CA ALA A 314 -4.57 -4.44 14.25
C ALA A 314 -5.22 -5.84 14.15
N GLU A 315 -6.34 -6.06 14.84
CA GLU A 315 -7.13 -7.29 14.71
C GLU A 315 -7.82 -7.42 13.35
N ILE A 316 -8.36 -6.32 12.81
CA ILE A 316 -8.90 -6.30 11.43
C ILE A 316 -7.80 -6.66 10.44
N ASN A 317 -6.61 -6.03 10.55
CA ASN A 317 -5.47 -6.34 9.67
C ASN A 317 -5.11 -7.83 9.73
N TRP A 318 -5.01 -8.39 10.94
CA TRP A 318 -4.61 -9.78 11.15
C TRP A 318 -5.56 -10.81 10.52
N GLN A 319 -6.81 -10.45 10.27
CA GLN A 319 -7.77 -11.32 9.57
C GLN A 319 -7.39 -11.54 8.10
N TYR A 320 -6.67 -10.61 7.48
CA TYR A 320 -6.34 -10.63 6.06
C TYR A 320 -4.85 -10.82 5.78
N ALA A 321 -4.00 -10.13 6.53
CA ALA A 321 -2.54 -10.15 6.40
C ALA A 321 -1.92 -10.77 7.66
N GLN A 322 -1.07 -11.78 7.47
CA GLN A 322 -0.54 -12.61 8.55
C GLN A 322 0.98 -12.79 8.43
N SER A 323 1.68 -11.74 7.99
CA SER A 323 3.13 -11.70 8.03
C SER A 323 3.64 -11.59 9.49
N LEU A 324 4.93 -11.73 9.69
CA LEU A 324 5.53 -11.51 11.00
C LEU A 324 5.35 -10.06 11.47
N ASP A 325 5.39 -9.10 10.55
CA ASP A 325 5.22 -7.68 10.87
C ASP A 325 3.79 -7.38 11.30
N ASP A 326 2.78 -8.01 10.67
CA ASP A 326 1.38 -7.94 11.07
C ASP A 326 1.16 -8.53 12.47
N LYS A 327 1.85 -9.64 12.77
CA LYS A 327 1.82 -10.24 14.11
C LYS A 327 2.43 -9.29 15.16
N ASN A 328 3.58 -8.70 14.87
CA ASN A 328 4.26 -7.76 15.76
C ASN A 328 3.38 -6.50 15.99
N LEU A 329 2.71 -6.01 14.96
CA LEU A 329 1.76 -4.89 15.09
C LEU A 329 0.61 -5.26 16.03
N LEU A 330 0.02 -6.43 15.87
CA LEU A 330 -1.06 -6.90 16.75
C LEU A 330 -0.60 -7.05 18.20
N GLU A 331 0.58 -7.62 18.43
CA GLU A 331 1.15 -7.79 19.79
C GLU A 331 1.44 -6.42 20.44
N ARG A 332 2.01 -5.47 19.70
CA ARG A 332 2.24 -4.09 20.18
C ARG A 332 0.93 -3.40 20.55
N ALA A 333 -0.10 -3.52 19.72
CA ALA A 333 -1.40 -2.91 19.98
C ALA A 333 -2.08 -3.52 21.21
N ARG A 334 -1.98 -4.83 21.45
CA ARG A 334 -2.46 -5.50 22.65
C ARG A 334 -1.76 -4.99 23.90
N GLN A 335 -0.44 -4.96 23.90
CA GLN A 335 0.35 -4.48 25.04
C GLN A 335 0.02 -3.02 25.38
N ALA A 336 -0.06 -2.15 24.38
CA ALA A 336 -0.41 -0.74 24.58
C ALA A 336 -1.82 -0.58 25.18
N ASN A 337 -2.80 -1.34 24.70
CA ASN A 337 -4.16 -1.32 25.21
C ASN A 337 -4.27 -1.84 26.65
N GLU A 338 -3.56 -2.92 27.00
CA GLU A 338 -3.52 -3.49 28.35
C GLU A 338 -2.91 -2.50 29.35
N VAL A 339 -1.80 -1.85 28.99
CA VAL A 339 -1.15 -0.85 29.86
C VAL A 339 -2.09 0.34 30.10
N SER A 340 -2.81 0.80 29.08
CA SER A 340 -3.71 1.96 29.20
C SER A 340 -4.97 1.65 30.00
N THR A 341 -5.44 0.40 30.05
CA THR A 341 -6.62 0.00 30.84
C THR A 341 -6.30 -0.21 32.32
N ASN A 342 -5.02 -0.43 32.65
CA ASN A 342 -4.55 -0.65 34.01
C ASN A 342 -3.96 0.62 34.67
N ALA A 343 -3.86 1.74 33.97
CA ALA A 343 -3.36 3.03 34.44
C ALA A 343 -4.50 3.99 34.78
#